data_51e3fa883ad93b0574bb789f95412a30
#
_entry.id   51e3fa883ad93b0574bb789f95412a30
#
_cell.length_a   1.000
_cell.length_b   1.000
_cell.length_c   1.000
_cell.angle_alpha   90.00
_cell.angle_beta   90.00
_cell.angle_gamma   90.00
#
_symmetry.space_group_name_H-M   'P 1'
#
loop_
_entity.id
_entity.type
_entity.pdbx_description
1 polymer ?
#
loop_
_entity_poly.entity_id
_entity_poly.type
_entity_poly.pdbx_seq_one_letter_code
_entity_poly.pdbx_strand_id
1 'polypeptide(L)'
;EESVELARLAEKLGYSRFWMAEHHQVPALASSSPELLMLHLLQNTEKIQIGSGGIMIPHYTPYKISEWIKLLSALYPNRVNLGIGNNPGTKVVQKLMDTTPITRDEYNESCTKLLELLTGNEILVQPPEAKVCPMWLLSTSEKSANLAAELGQNYVYGLFFNQAVDYIETAKRCLQTYRTKMLEQQKTPQDVVAVFIAIGEDEQEAKNLVRCLDVWLLGKKEFTEFDRFPSINTAKEYEIAEIDKEKVEKNRTRLVWGTKDVVVEKLRDLATELELKELMCIPLVPTI
;
A
#
# COMPACT_ATOMS: atom_id res chain seq x y z
N GLU A 1 10.79 -16.53 3.63
CA GLU A 1 12.11 -16.17 4.24
C GLU A 1 12.53 -14.76 3.83
N GLU A 2 12.59 -14.42 2.54
CA GLU A 2 13.02 -13.10 2.02
C GLU A 2 12.27 -11.91 2.67
N SER A 3 10.94 -12.01 2.83
CA SER A 3 10.17 -10.95 3.48
C SER A 3 10.55 -10.75 4.97
N VAL A 4 10.94 -11.82 5.67
CA VAL A 4 11.42 -11.74 7.05
C VAL A 4 12.78 -11.06 7.11
N GLU A 5 13.68 -11.44 6.21
CA GLU A 5 15.02 -10.83 6.12
C GLU A 5 14.92 -9.34 5.80
N LEU A 6 14.05 -8.97 4.85
CA LEU A 6 13.80 -7.58 4.50
C LEU A 6 13.19 -6.78 5.68
N ALA A 7 12.22 -7.36 6.39
CA ALA A 7 11.62 -6.70 7.56
C ALA A 7 12.62 -6.50 8.70
N ARG A 8 13.49 -7.49 8.97
CA ARG A 8 14.59 -7.37 9.94
C ARG A 8 15.63 -6.32 9.52
N LEU A 9 15.94 -6.28 8.23
CA LEU A 9 16.84 -5.25 7.69
C LEU A 9 16.22 -3.85 7.84
N ALA A 10 14.93 -3.70 7.49
CA ALA A 10 14.21 -2.44 7.67
C ALA A 10 14.19 -2.01 9.14
N GLU A 11 13.92 -2.95 10.07
CA GLU A 11 13.98 -2.69 11.51
C GLU A 11 15.38 -2.22 11.96
N LYS A 12 16.44 -2.92 11.52
CA LYS A 12 17.83 -2.56 11.82
C LYS A 12 18.21 -1.18 11.28
N LEU A 13 17.67 -0.80 10.13
CA LEU A 13 17.89 0.50 9.49
C LEU A 13 17.02 1.62 10.07
N GLY A 14 16.13 1.31 11.03
CA GLY A 14 15.31 2.30 11.72
C GLY A 14 14.04 2.71 10.98
N TYR A 15 13.56 1.90 10.04
CA TYR A 15 12.23 2.12 9.44
C TYR A 15 11.14 1.97 10.50
N SER A 16 10.15 2.86 10.46
CA SER A 16 9.05 2.87 11.43
C SER A 16 8.05 1.74 11.19
N ARG A 17 7.81 1.40 9.92
CA ARG A 17 6.75 0.47 9.49
C ARG A 17 7.20 -0.41 8.34
N PHE A 18 6.64 -1.63 8.32
CA PHE A 18 6.74 -2.57 7.20
C PHE A 18 5.37 -3.16 6.91
N TRP A 19 4.87 -3.02 5.68
CA TRP A 19 3.51 -3.40 5.33
C TRP A 19 3.47 -4.42 4.21
N MET A 20 2.48 -5.32 4.29
CA MET A 20 2.23 -6.37 3.30
C MET A 20 0.99 -6.02 2.48
N ALA A 21 1.11 -6.07 1.15
CA ALA A 21 -0.02 -5.90 0.25
C ALA A 21 -0.86 -7.19 0.16
N GLU A 22 -2.09 -7.07 -0.34
CA GLU A 22 -2.96 -8.19 -0.69
C GLU A 22 -3.10 -8.29 -2.22
N HIS A 23 -2.71 -9.42 -2.77
CA HIS A 23 -2.84 -9.71 -4.19
C HIS A 23 -3.28 -11.15 -4.44
N HIS A 24 -4.28 -11.31 -5.31
CA HIS A 24 -4.81 -12.60 -5.71
C HIS A 24 -4.65 -12.81 -7.22
N GLN A 25 -4.38 -14.05 -7.64
CA GLN A 25 -4.22 -14.42 -9.05
C GLN A 25 -3.12 -13.62 -9.80
N VAL A 26 -2.09 -13.20 -9.07
CA VAL A 26 -0.89 -12.57 -9.64
C VAL A 26 0.30 -13.47 -9.33
N PRO A 27 0.78 -14.30 -10.28
CA PRO A 27 1.79 -15.33 -10.01
C PRO A 27 3.08 -14.78 -9.39
N ALA A 28 3.47 -13.57 -9.76
CA ALA A 28 4.67 -12.91 -9.23
C ALA A 28 4.55 -12.41 -7.78
N LEU A 29 3.35 -12.41 -7.18
CA LEU A 29 3.11 -11.86 -5.85
C LEU A 29 2.45 -12.90 -4.95
N ALA A 30 3.21 -13.40 -3.97
CA ALA A 30 2.75 -14.48 -3.08
C ALA A 30 1.87 -14.00 -1.90
N SER A 31 1.60 -12.70 -1.79
CA SER A 31 0.90 -12.10 -0.65
C SER A 31 -0.63 -12.09 -0.86
N SER A 32 -1.28 -13.23 -0.65
CA SER A 32 -2.74 -13.37 -0.74
C SER A 32 -3.47 -13.31 0.61
N SER A 33 -2.74 -13.41 1.72
CA SER A 33 -3.27 -13.39 3.09
C SER A 33 -2.38 -12.50 3.96
N PRO A 34 -2.55 -11.18 3.84
CA PRO A 34 -1.68 -10.23 4.54
C PRO A 34 -1.73 -10.41 6.06
N GLU A 35 -2.86 -10.80 6.64
CA GLU A 35 -3.02 -11.05 8.08
C GLU A 35 -2.12 -12.18 8.60
N LEU A 36 -1.94 -13.24 7.80
CA LEU A 36 -1.04 -14.36 8.16
C LEU A 36 0.43 -13.95 8.00
N LEU A 37 0.74 -13.20 6.93
CA LEU A 37 2.10 -12.67 6.74
C LEU A 37 2.46 -11.64 7.82
N MET A 38 1.52 -10.80 8.23
CA MET A 38 1.70 -9.89 9.36
C MET A 38 2.05 -10.66 10.64
N LEU A 39 1.31 -11.73 10.97
CA LEU A 39 1.62 -12.58 12.12
C LEU A 39 3.04 -13.15 12.02
N HIS A 40 3.40 -13.67 10.87
CA HIS A 40 4.73 -14.25 10.63
C HIS A 40 5.84 -13.21 10.79
N LEU A 41 5.66 -11.99 10.29
CA LEU A 41 6.63 -10.91 10.43
C LEU A 41 6.71 -10.38 11.88
N LEU A 42 5.58 -10.25 12.57
CA LEU A 42 5.53 -9.83 13.97
C LEU A 42 6.31 -10.80 14.88
N GLN A 43 6.24 -12.10 14.59
CA GLN A 43 7.01 -13.13 15.32
C GLN A 43 8.52 -13.04 15.06
N ASN A 44 8.93 -12.51 13.92
CA ASN A 44 10.32 -12.49 13.46
C ASN A 44 11.00 -11.12 13.56
N THR A 45 10.33 -10.13 14.13
CA THR A 45 10.82 -8.77 14.36
C THR A 45 10.49 -8.32 15.80
N GLU A 46 11.16 -7.30 16.33
CA GLU A 46 11.02 -6.91 17.73
C GLU A 46 10.30 -5.57 17.96
N LYS A 47 10.53 -4.57 17.11
CA LYS A 47 10.11 -3.17 17.33
C LYS A 47 9.33 -2.56 16.18
N ILE A 48 9.70 -2.90 14.93
CA ILE A 48 9.07 -2.32 13.73
C ILE A 48 7.57 -2.61 13.74
N GLN A 49 6.77 -1.62 13.35
CA GLN A 49 5.34 -1.81 13.20
C GLN A 49 5.05 -2.57 11.91
N ILE A 50 4.22 -3.58 12.00
CA ILE A 50 3.82 -4.42 10.87
C ILE A 50 2.37 -4.12 10.50
N GLY A 51 2.09 -4.00 9.22
CA GLY A 51 0.75 -3.66 8.76
C GLY A 51 0.36 -4.28 7.43
N SER A 52 -0.91 -4.11 7.10
CA SER A 52 -1.44 -4.38 5.76
C SER A 52 -1.40 -3.13 4.88
N GLY A 53 -1.09 -3.29 3.61
CA GLY A 53 -1.05 -2.18 2.67
C GLY A 53 -1.78 -2.44 1.35
N GLY A 54 -3.05 -2.88 1.41
CA GLY A 54 -4.02 -3.05 2.50
C GLY A 54 -4.85 -4.31 2.37
N ILE A 55 -5.60 -4.59 3.41
CA ILE A 55 -6.67 -5.61 3.34
C ILE A 55 -7.79 -5.06 2.45
N MET A 56 -8.24 -5.88 1.50
CA MET A 56 -9.25 -5.48 0.53
C MET A 56 -10.66 -5.69 1.11
N ILE A 57 -11.31 -4.61 1.53
CA ILE A 57 -12.66 -4.61 2.12
C ILE A 57 -13.68 -5.44 1.33
N PRO A 58 -13.70 -5.42 -0.04
CA PRO A 58 -14.69 -6.21 -0.78
C PRO A 58 -14.61 -7.72 -0.57
N HIS A 59 -13.49 -8.23 -0.06
CA HIS A 59 -13.29 -9.69 0.09
C HIS A 59 -13.73 -10.23 1.45
N TYR A 60 -13.91 -9.36 2.45
CA TYR A 60 -14.14 -9.79 3.83
C TYR A 60 -15.21 -8.98 4.52
N THR A 61 -15.88 -9.60 5.49
CA THR A 61 -16.77 -8.84 6.36
C THR A 61 -15.97 -7.97 7.35
N PRO A 62 -16.45 -6.76 7.69
CA PRO A 62 -15.80 -5.93 8.72
C PRO A 62 -15.61 -6.66 10.05
N TYR A 63 -16.54 -7.56 10.41
CA TYR A 63 -16.42 -8.38 11.62
C TYR A 63 -15.22 -9.31 11.57
N LYS A 64 -14.99 -9.99 10.43
CA LYS A 64 -13.83 -10.90 10.32
C LYS A 64 -12.49 -10.17 10.34
N ILE A 65 -12.41 -9.02 9.67
CA ILE A 65 -11.21 -8.17 9.74
C ILE A 65 -10.95 -7.73 11.19
N SER A 66 -12.01 -7.33 11.92
CA SER A 66 -11.86 -6.88 13.31
C SER A 66 -11.35 -7.98 14.24
N GLU A 67 -11.78 -9.25 14.05
CA GLU A 67 -11.26 -10.40 14.80
C GLU A 67 -9.75 -10.61 14.56
N TRP A 68 -9.31 -10.60 13.29
CA TRP A 68 -7.89 -10.74 12.96
C TRP A 68 -7.04 -9.67 13.63
N ILE A 69 -7.49 -8.43 13.50
CA ILE A 69 -6.73 -7.27 13.97
C ILE A 69 -6.70 -7.20 15.49
N LYS A 70 -7.80 -7.51 16.18
CA LYS A 70 -7.81 -7.58 17.64
C LYS A 70 -6.90 -8.68 18.15
N LEU A 71 -6.91 -9.87 17.52
CA LEU A 71 -6.01 -10.94 17.90
C LEU A 71 -4.53 -10.54 17.71
N LEU A 72 -4.16 -10.00 16.55
CA LEU A 72 -2.79 -9.54 16.30
C LEU A 72 -2.38 -8.45 17.29
N SER A 73 -3.28 -7.49 17.58
CA SER A 73 -3.00 -6.39 18.51
C SER A 73 -2.86 -6.85 19.98
N ALA A 74 -3.57 -7.91 20.35
CA ALA A 74 -3.42 -8.53 21.68
C ALA A 74 -2.08 -9.26 21.83
N LEU A 75 -1.67 -9.98 20.77
CA LEU A 75 -0.39 -10.70 20.75
C LEU A 75 0.82 -9.77 20.64
N TYR A 76 0.67 -8.67 19.91
CA TYR A 76 1.75 -7.71 19.59
C TYR A 76 1.30 -6.26 19.84
N PRO A 77 1.13 -5.84 21.11
CA PRO A 77 0.63 -4.50 21.43
C PRO A 77 1.48 -3.38 20.83
N ASN A 78 0.81 -2.37 20.25
CA ASN A 78 1.39 -1.17 19.63
C ASN A 78 2.26 -1.44 18.37
N ARG A 79 2.24 -2.66 17.83
CA ARG A 79 3.05 -3.03 16.63
C ARG A 79 2.21 -3.31 15.40
N VAL A 80 0.90 -3.31 15.48
CA VAL A 80 -0.02 -3.63 14.39
C VAL A 80 -0.55 -2.35 13.74
N ASN A 81 -0.63 -2.32 12.41
CA ASN A 81 -1.32 -1.28 11.65
C ASN A 81 -2.31 -1.94 10.68
N LEU A 82 -3.52 -1.42 10.61
CA LEU A 82 -4.54 -1.88 9.68
C LEU A 82 -4.65 -0.92 8.51
N GLY A 83 -4.05 -1.25 7.38
CA GLY A 83 -4.32 -0.57 6.11
C GLY A 83 -5.44 -1.28 5.35
N ILE A 84 -6.37 -0.53 4.80
CA ILE A 84 -7.53 -1.04 4.08
C ILE A 84 -7.63 -0.40 2.69
N GLY A 85 -8.09 -1.18 1.72
CA GLY A 85 -8.31 -0.76 0.34
C GLY A 85 -9.67 -1.19 -0.22
N ASN A 86 -10.00 -0.71 -1.42
CA ASN A 86 -11.28 -0.96 -2.09
C ASN A 86 -11.12 -1.63 -3.46
N ASN A 87 -10.05 -2.39 -3.67
CA ASN A 87 -9.88 -3.09 -4.95
C ASN A 87 -10.57 -4.48 -4.89
N PRO A 88 -11.59 -4.74 -5.71
CA PRO A 88 -12.27 -6.03 -5.73
C PRO A 88 -11.48 -7.12 -6.50
N GLY A 89 -10.30 -6.82 -7.01
CA GLY A 89 -9.54 -7.72 -7.88
C GLY A 89 -10.15 -7.93 -9.26
N THR A 90 -9.62 -8.89 -10.00
CA THR A 90 -10.12 -9.26 -11.33
C THR A 90 -11.48 -9.97 -11.26
N LYS A 91 -12.16 -10.11 -12.39
CA LYS A 91 -13.42 -10.89 -12.45
C LYS A 91 -13.23 -12.34 -12.01
N VAL A 92 -12.06 -12.93 -12.24
CA VAL A 92 -11.73 -14.28 -11.79
C VAL A 92 -11.66 -14.31 -10.26
N VAL A 93 -10.95 -13.37 -9.66
CA VAL A 93 -10.84 -13.24 -8.19
C VAL A 93 -12.23 -13.05 -7.57
N GLN A 94 -13.02 -12.11 -8.08
CA GLN A 94 -14.37 -11.85 -7.59
C GLN A 94 -15.24 -13.12 -7.59
N LYS A 95 -15.18 -13.92 -8.68
CA LYS A 95 -15.90 -15.18 -8.76
C LYS A 95 -15.39 -16.22 -7.76
N LEU A 96 -14.09 -16.33 -7.57
CA LEU A 96 -13.48 -17.30 -6.64
C LEU A 96 -13.74 -16.94 -5.17
N MET A 97 -13.78 -15.65 -4.86
CA MET A 97 -14.05 -15.12 -3.51
C MET A 97 -15.54 -14.95 -3.21
N ASP A 98 -16.40 -15.26 -4.20
CA ASP A 98 -17.87 -15.03 -4.14
C ASP A 98 -18.21 -13.58 -3.77
N THR A 99 -17.51 -12.64 -4.39
CA THR A 99 -17.65 -11.20 -4.12
C THR A 99 -18.05 -10.44 -5.38
N THR A 100 -18.57 -9.24 -5.18
CA THR A 100 -18.86 -8.26 -6.25
C THR A 100 -18.19 -6.94 -5.93
N PRO A 101 -17.90 -6.10 -6.94
CA PRO A 101 -17.50 -4.74 -6.68
C PRO A 101 -18.56 -4.04 -5.82
N ILE A 102 -18.12 -3.43 -4.73
CA ILE A 102 -19.00 -2.67 -3.84
C ILE A 102 -19.08 -1.21 -4.30
N THR A 103 -20.22 -0.61 -4.07
CA THR A 103 -20.45 0.81 -4.30
C THR A 103 -19.61 1.65 -3.32
N ARG A 104 -19.55 2.95 -3.59
CA ARG A 104 -18.87 3.88 -2.67
C ARG A 104 -19.51 3.93 -1.30
N ASP A 105 -20.82 3.90 -1.25
CA ASP A 105 -21.57 3.98 0.01
C ASP A 105 -21.39 2.70 0.82
N GLU A 106 -21.45 1.52 0.20
CA GLU A 106 -21.14 0.24 0.85
C GLU A 106 -19.71 0.18 1.38
N TYR A 107 -18.74 0.76 0.65
CA TYR A 107 -17.36 0.88 1.16
C TYR A 107 -17.29 1.80 2.40
N ASN A 108 -17.96 2.96 2.35
CA ASN A 108 -17.99 3.91 3.47
C ASN A 108 -18.65 3.26 4.70
N GLU A 109 -19.78 2.57 4.51
CA GLU A 109 -20.47 1.83 5.57
C GLU A 109 -19.59 0.73 6.17
N SER A 110 -18.86 -0.03 5.32
CA SER A 110 -17.94 -1.07 5.76
C SER A 110 -16.79 -0.51 6.59
N CYS A 111 -16.22 0.63 6.18
CA CYS A 111 -15.17 1.31 6.94
C CYS A 111 -15.67 1.81 8.31
N THR A 112 -16.87 2.40 8.33
CA THR A 112 -17.53 2.86 9.57
C THR A 112 -17.79 1.69 10.49
N LYS A 113 -18.39 0.62 9.96
CA LYS A 113 -18.68 -0.59 10.73
C LYS A 113 -17.43 -1.27 11.29
N LEU A 114 -16.36 -1.31 10.50
CA LEU A 114 -15.07 -1.84 10.96
C LEU A 114 -14.52 -1.02 12.13
N LEU A 115 -14.57 0.32 12.05
CA LEU A 115 -14.15 1.19 13.14
C LEU A 115 -14.99 0.99 14.40
N GLU A 116 -16.33 0.91 14.28
CA GLU A 116 -17.25 0.62 15.39
C GLU A 116 -16.92 -0.72 16.09
N LEU A 117 -16.65 -1.78 15.30
CA LEU A 117 -16.29 -3.10 15.82
C LEU A 117 -14.92 -3.10 16.53
N LEU A 118 -13.98 -2.28 16.05
CA LEU A 118 -12.67 -2.15 16.68
C LEU A 118 -12.71 -1.33 17.98
N THR A 119 -13.54 -0.28 18.03
CA THR A 119 -13.53 0.71 19.14
C THR A 119 -14.73 0.60 20.08
N GLY A 120 -15.83 0.04 19.61
CA GLY A 120 -17.08 -0.09 20.37
C GLY A 120 -17.13 -1.34 21.25
N ASN A 121 -18.14 -1.39 22.13
CA ASN A 121 -18.39 -2.50 23.05
C ASN A 121 -19.76 -3.17 22.86
N GLU A 122 -20.56 -2.73 21.88
CA GLU A 122 -21.90 -3.27 21.66
C GLU A 122 -21.87 -4.69 21.09
N ILE A 123 -20.92 -4.97 20.21
CA ILE A 123 -20.72 -6.27 19.58
C ILE A 123 -19.40 -6.84 20.08
N LEU A 124 -19.46 -8.04 20.62
CA LEU A 124 -18.27 -8.74 21.10
C LEU A 124 -17.38 -9.13 19.91
N VAL A 125 -16.15 -8.57 19.88
CA VAL A 125 -15.06 -9.00 19.00
C VAL A 125 -13.90 -9.49 19.83
N GLN A 126 -13.49 -10.72 19.62
CA GLN A 126 -12.43 -11.38 20.40
C GLN A 126 -11.01 -11.00 19.89
N PRO A 127 -10.02 -10.83 20.80
CA PRO A 127 -10.18 -10.65 22.26
C PRO A 127 -10.66 -9.21 22.59
N PRO A 128 -11.60 -9.05 23.55
CA PRO A 128 -12.27 -7.77 23.80
C PRO A 128 -11.34 -6.67 24.31
N GLU A 129 -10.32 -7.02 25.08
CA GLU A 129 -9.39 -6.08 25.73
C GLU A 129 -8.22 -5.63 24.84
N ALA A 130 -8.17 -6.08 23.58
CA ALA A 130 -7.12 -5.67 22.67
C ALA A 130 -7.17 -4.17 22.40
N LYS A 131 -6.02 -3.49 22.54
CA LYS A 131 -5.91 -2.08 22.14
C LYS A 131 -6.19 -1.94 20.66
N VAL A 132 -6.93 -0.89 20.32
CA VAL A 132 -7.19 -0.53 18.90
C VAL A 132 -5.88 -0.13 18.24
N CYS A 133 -5.58 -0.76 17.10
CA CYS A 133 -4.46 -0.36 16.28
C CYS A 133 -4.83 0.80 15.36
N PRO A 134 -3.86 1.59 14.87
CA PRO A 134 -4.12 2.60 13.86
C PRO A 134 -4.72 2.00 12.59
N MET A 135 -5.84 2.58 12.10
CA MET A 135 -6.43 2.26 10.82
C MET A 135 -6.03 3.30 9.78
N TRP A 136 -5.71 2.83 8.58
CA TRP A 136 -5.21 3.62 7.46
C TRP A 136 -6.06 3.37 6.22
N LEU A 137 -6.62 4.40 5.63
CA LEU A 137 -7.36 4.29 4.38
C LEU A 137 -6.44 4.57 3.19
N LEU A 138 -6.28 3.57 2.31
CA LEU A 138 -5.42 3.63 1.14
C LEU A 138 -6.23 4.05 -0.09
N SER A 139 -5.83 5.13 -0.75
CA SER A 139 -6.56 5.66 -1.90
C SER A 139 -5.77 6.68 -2.70
N THR A 140 -6.33 7.09 -3.85
CA THR A 140 -5.85 8.20 -4.67
C THR A 140 -6.94 9.27 -4.88
N SER A 141 -8.01 9.25 -4.08
CA SER A 141 -9.16 10.12 -4.30
C SER A 141 -9.45 11.04 -3.13
N GLU A 142 -9.88 12.24 -3.44
CA GLU A 142 -10.30 13.23 -2.46
C GLU A 142 -11.51 12.75 -1.61
N LYS A 143 -12.42 11.97 -2.23
CA LYS A 143 -13.54 11.34 -1.50
C LYS A 143 -13.06 10.41 -0.38
N SER A 144 -11.99 9.65 -0.61
CA SER A 144 -11.42 8.77 0.43
C SER A 144 -10.61 9.56 1.46
N ALA A 145 -9.95 10.63 1.06
CA ALA A 145 -9.30 11.57 1.98
C ALA A 145 -10.34 12.18 2.95
N ASN A 146 -11.49 12.58 2.44
CA ASN A 146 -12.62 13.04 3.24
C ASN A 146 -13.11 11.97 4.22
N LEU A 147 -13.36 10.74 3.75
CA LEU A 147 -13.80 9.64 4.60
C LEU A 147 -12.80 9.35 5.72
N ALA A 148 -11.50 9.29 5.40
CA ALA A 148 -10.46 9.06 6.41
C ALA A 148 -10.52 10.12 7.52
N ALA A 149 -10.66 11.39 7.13
CA ALA A 149 -10.79 12.50 8.08
C ALA A 149 -12.10 12.44 8.87
N GLU A 150 -13.25 12.17 8.23
CA GLU A 150 -14.56 12.03 8.88
C GLU A 150 -14.54 10.94 9.96
N LEU A 151 -13.92 9.82 9.66
CA LEU A 151 -13.71 8.74 10.62
C LEU A 151 -12.60 9.06 11.67
N GLY A 152 -11.83 10.12 11.45
CA GLY A 152 -10.67 10.46 12.29
C GLY A 152 -9.56 9.44 12.24
N GLN A 153 -9.40 8.77 11.11
CA GLN A 153 -8.40 7.74 10.86
C GLN A 153 -7.28 8.25 9.96
N ASN A 154 -6.22 7.48 9.81
CA ASN A 154 -5.02 7.85 9.05
C ASN A 154 -5.23 7.66 7.54
N TYR A 155 -4.42 8.34 6.73
CA TYR A 155 -4.57 8.33 5.28
C TYR A 155 -3.28 7.96 4.57
N VAL A 156 -3.37 7.10 3.56
CA VAL A 156 -2.27 6.79 2.64
C VAL A 156 -2.65 7.15 1.23
N TYR A 157 -1.88 8.02 0.61
CA TYR A 157 -2.03 8.36 -0.80
C TYR A 157 -1.07 7.53 -1.66
N GLY A 158 -1.61 6.73 -2.58
CA GLY A 158 -0.83 5.92 -3.51
C GLY A 158 -0.42 6.69 -4.76
N LEU A 159 0.70 7.38 -4.75
CA LEU A 159 1.15 8.21 -5.87
C LEU A 159 1.25 7.43 -7.18
N PHE A 160 1.70 6.19 -7.11
CA PHE A 160 1.90 5.29 -8.25
C PHE A 160 0.60 4.85 -8.96
N PHE A 161 -0.56 4.94 -8.33
CA PHE A 161 -1.85 4.61 -8.94
C PHE A 161 -2.49 5.78 -9.68
N ASN A 162 -2.10 7.01 -9.40
CA ASN A 162 -2.72 8.17 -10.02
C ASN A 162 -2.29 8.31 -11.48
N GLN A 163 -3.25 8.25 -12.41
CA GLN A 163 -3.00 8.36 -13.86
C GLN A 163 -3.25 9.78 -14.40
N ALA A 164 -3.55 10.75 -13.55
CA ALA A 164 -3.74 12.14 -13.98
C ALA A 164 -2.41 12.75 -14.47
N VAL A 165 -2.50 13.67 -15.41
CA VAL A 165 -1.32 14.42 -15.87
C VAL A 165 -0.75 15.29 -14.76
N ASP A 166 -1.64 15.85 -13.93
CA ASP A 166 -1.33 16.67 -12.76
C ASP A 166 -1.31 15.86 -11.44
N TYR A 167 -0.67 14.69 -11.46
CA TYR A 167 -0.69 13.73 -10.35
C TYR A 167 -0.18 14.31 -9.00
N ILE A 168 0.79 15.23 -9.03
CA ILE A 168 1.28 15.92 -7.83
C ILE A 168 0.23 16.89 -7.27
N GLU A 169 -0.38 17.71 -8.11
CA GLU A 169 -1.44 18.63 -7.69
C GLU A 169 -2.67 17.88 -7.16
N THR A 170 -2.98 16.73 -7.73
CA THR A 170 -4.04 15.85 -7.22
C THR A 170 -3.66 15.30 -5.83
N ALA A 171 -2.41 14.90 -5.63
CA ALA A 171 -1.91 14.47 -4.32
C ALA A 171 -2.02 15.60 -3.30
N LYS A 172 -1.57 16.81 -3.63
CA LYS A 172 -1.68 18.00 -2.77
C LYS A 172 -3.13 18.25 -2.34
N ARG A 173 -4.08 18.26 -3.27
CA ARG A 173 -5.51 18.44 -2.96
C ARG A 173 -6.03 17.36 -2.00
N CYS A 174 -5.75 16.10 -2.24
CA CYS A 174 -6.17 15.02 -1.36
C CYS A 174 -5.59 15.14 0.04
N LEU A 175 -4.29 15.40 0.16
CA LEU A 175 -3.61 15.57 1.43
C LEU A 175 -4.12 16.80 2.18
N GLN A 176 -4.30 17.93 1.49
CA GLN A 176 -4.83 19.14 2.08
C GLN A 176 -6.27 18.97 2.58
N THR A 177 -7.14 18.33 1.78
CA THR A 177 -8.51 18.00 2.18
C THR A 177 -8.53 17.15 3.47
N TYR A 178 -7.69 16.11 3.54
CA TYR A 178 -7.56 15.28 4.72
C TYR A 178 -7.06 16.07 5.94
N ARG A 179 -5.95 16.79 5.79
CA ARG A 179 -5.31 17.55 6.88
C ARG A 179 -6.23 18.63 7.44
N THR A 180 -6.87 19.41 6.56
CA THR A 180 -7.79 20.47 6.97
C THR A 180 -8.93 19.93 7.82
N LYS A 181 -9.60 18.87 7.36
CA LYS A 181 -10.72 18.27 8.11
C LYS A 181 -10.28 17.63 9.43
N MET A 182 -9.10 17.02 9.49
CA MET A 182 -8.56 16.51 10.76
C MET A 182 -8.33 17.64 11.77
N LEU A 183 -7.75 18.76 11.33
CA LEU A 183 -7.50 19.92 12.18
C LEU A 183 -8.80 20.60 12.65
N GLU A 184 -9.81 20.67 11.79
CA GLU A 184 -11.16 21.15 12.17
C GLU A 184 -11.78 20.31 13.31
N GLN A 185 -11.47 19.01 13.35
CA GLN A 185 -11.88 18.10 14.42
C GLN A 185 -10.91 18.11 15.63
N GLN A 186 -9.91 18.98 15.65
CA GLN A 186 -8.86 19.06 16.68
C GLN A 186 -8.04 17.75 16.79
N LYS A 187 -7.92 16.99 15.69
CA LYS A 187 -7.12 15.76 15.58
C LYS A 187 -5.82 16.06 14.85
N THR A 188 -4.76 15.33 15.20
CA THR A 188 -3.48 15.41 14.51
C THR A 188 -3.52 14.58 13.23
N PRO A 189 -3.35 15.18 12.03
CA PRO A 189 -3.28 14.42 10.80
C PRO A 189 -2.07 13.46 10.80
N GLN A 190 -2.29 12.24 10.34
CA GLN A 190 -1.23 11.28 10.03
C GLN A 190 -1.45 10.78 8.61
N ASP A 191 -0.64 11.24 7.72
CA ASP A 191 -0.70 10.89 6.30
C ASP A 191 0.66 10.43 5.79
N VAL A 192 0.60 9.53 4.82
CA VAL A 192 1.75 8.91 4.17
C VAL A 192 1.52 8.94 2.66
N VAL A 193 2.57 9.16 1.90
CA VAL A 193 2.55 8.95 0.45
C VAL A 193 3.36 7.72 0.09
N ALA A 194 2.74 6.81 -0.66
CA ALA A 194 3.38 5.60 -1.13
C ALA A 194 3.89 5.78 -2.56
N VAL A 195 5.15 5.40 -2.79
CA VAL A 195 5.84 5.51 -4.08
C VAL A 195 6.58 4.23 -4.44
N PHE A 196 6.60 3.85 -5.70
CA PHE A 196 7.53 2.83 -6.18
C PHE A 196 8.94 3.39 -6.29
N ILE A 197 9.91 2.61 -5.83
CA ILE A 197 11.32 2.97 -5.92
C ILE A 197 12.13 1.89 -6.65
N ALA A 198 13.17 2.34 -7.39
CA ALA A 198 14.18 1.46 -7.96
C ALA A 198 15.56 2.13 -7.82
N ILE A 199 16.45 1.50 -7.08
CA ILE A 199 17.76 2.04 -6.76
C ILE A 199 18.84 1.12 -7.35
N GLY A 200 19.65 1.64 -8.25
CA GLY A 200 20.83 0.95 -8.78
C GLY A 200 22.12 1.47 -8.13
N GLU A 201 23.15 0.63 -8.11
CA GLU A 201 24.51 1.00 -7.69
C GLU A 201 25.08 2.08 -8.62
N ASP A 202 24.75 1.99 -9.91
CA ASP A 202 25.09 2.96 -10.93
C ASP A 202 23.88 3.30 -11.82
N GLU A 203 24.08 4.22 -12.77
CA GLU A 203 23.05 4.68 -13.69
C GLU A 203 22.53 3.57 -14.63
N GLN A 204 23.42 2.64 -15.02
CA GLN A 204 23.06 1.56 -15.93
C GLN A 204 22.20 0.51 -15.22
N GLU A 205 22.54 0.18 -13.99
CA GLU A 205 21.74 -0.71 -13.17
C GLU A 205 20.39 -0.10 -12.84
N ALA A 206 20.34 1.18 -12.46
CA ALA A 206 19.08 1.90 -12.24
C ALA A 206 18.18 1.89 -13.48
N LYS A 207 18.72 2.08 -14.68
CA LYS A 207 18.01 1.96 -15.95
C LYS A 207 17.49 0.54 -16.21
N ASN A 208 18.27 -0.48 -15.85
CA ASN A 208 17.86 -1.86 -15.97
C ASN A 208 16.70 -2.21 -15.01
N LEU A 209 16.79 -1.75 -13.75
CA LEU A 209 15.74 -1.99 -12.74
C LEU A 209 14.44 -1.27 -13.08
N VAL A 210 14.48 0.01 -13.47
CA VAL A 210 13.26 0.72 -13.87
C VAL A 210 12.65 0.11 -15.14
N ARG A 211 13.44 -0.50 -16.01
CA ARG A 211 12.94 -1.23 -17.18
C ARG A 211 12.10 -2.45 -16.77
N CYS A 212 12.44 -3.13 -15.67
CA CYS A 212 11.62 -4.21 -15.13
C CYS A 212 10.25 -3.69 -14.68
N LEU A 213 10.22 -2.52 -14.03
CA LEU A 213 8.98 -1.83 -13.67
C LEU A 213 8.16 -1.39 -14.89
N ASP A 214 8.80 -0.86 -15.93
CA ASP A 214 8.11 -0.47 -17.16
C ASP A 214 7.31 -1.63 -17.75
N VAL A 215 7.97 -2.79 -17.89
CA VAL A 215 7.35 -4.00 -18.44
C VAL A 215 6.24 -4.51 -17.53
N TRP A 216 6.50 -4.60 -16.22
CA TRP A 216 5.52 -5.07 -15.24
C TRP A 216 4.28 -4.16 -15.19
N LEU A 217 4.46 -2.84 -15.12
CA LEU A 217 3.38 -1.86 -15.00
C LEU A 217 2.54 -1.69 -16.30
N LEU A 218 2.89 -2.36 -17.38
CA LEU A 218 1.97 -2.53 -18.51
C LEU A 218 0.70 -3.27 -18.07
N GLY A 219 0.80 -4.12 -17.05
CA GLY A 219 -0.36 -4.84 -16.50
C GLY A 219 -1.03 -5.76 -17.51
N LYS A 220 -0.27 -6.29 -18.50
CA LYS A 220 -0.82 -7.18 -19.51
C LYS A 220 -1.42 -8.43 -18.88
N LYS A 221 -2.50 -8.94 -19.47
CA LYS A 221 -3.24 -10.11 -18.95
C LYS A 221 -3.55 -9.99 -17.46
N GLU A 222 -3.89 -8.80 -16.98
CA GLU A 222 -4.20 -8.56 -15.57
C GLU A 222 -3.04 -8.98 -14.63
N PHE A 223 -1.79 -8.69 -15.02
CA PHE A 223 -0.54 -9.07 -14.33
C PHE A 223 -0.25 -10.59 -14.27
N THR A 224 -0.90 -11.40 -15.11
CA THR A 224 -0.61 -12.85 -15.23
C THR A 224 0.31 -13.20 -16.40
N GLU A 225 0.91 -12.19 -17.05
CA GLU A 225 1.83 -12.41 -18.16
C GLU A 225 3.13 -13.08 -17.74
N PHE A 226 3.57 -12.85 -16.51
CA PHE A 226 4.81 -13.35 -15.95
C PHE A 226 4.56 -14.22 -14.71
N ASP A 227 5.19 -15.38 -14.64
CA ASP A 227 5.14 -16.25 -13.46
C ASP A 227 5.92 -15.68 -12.27
N ARG A 228 6.83 -14.74 -12.53
CA ARG A 228 7.63 -14.01 -11.54
C ARG A 228 7.76 -12.56 -11.99
N PHE A 229 8.11 -11.68 -11.08
CA PHE A 229 8.47 -10.31 -11.43
C PHE A 229 9.60 -10.32 -12.50
N PRO A 230 9.50 -9.53 -13.59
CA PRO A 230 10.44 -9.60 -14.70
C PRO A 230 11.88 -9.40 -14.25
N SER A 231 12.77 -10.33 -14.61
CA SER A 231 14.20 -10.14 -14.43
C SER A 231 14.74 -9.06 -15.38
N ILE A 232 15.95 -8.58 -15.12
CA ILE A 232 16.65 -7.63 -16.01
C ILE A 232 16.73 -8.19 -17.44
N ASN A 233 17.05 -9.49 -17.60
CA ASN A 233 17.12 -10.10 -18.91
C ASN A 233 15.75 -10.18 -19.59
N THR A 234 14.73 -10.65 -18.87
CA THR A 234 13.35 -10.67 -19.37
C THR A 234 12.89 -9.29 -19.82
N ALA A 235 13.19 -8.26 -19.02
CA ALA A 235 12.80 -6.89 -19.35
C ALA A 235 13.56 -6.31 -20.54
N LYS A 236 14.82 -6.69 -20.74
CA LYS A 236 15.61 -6.27 -21.91
C LYS A 236 15.12 -6.91 -23.20
N GLU A 237 14.75 -8.18 -23.15
CA GLU A 237 14.24 -8.95 -24.30
C GLU A 237 12.79 -8.61 -24.64
N TYR A 238 12.03 -8.04 -23.69
CA TYR A 238 10.63 -7.70 -23.89
C TYR A 238 10.48 -6.51 -24.84
N GLU A 239 9.79 -6.74 -25.95
CA GLU A 239 9.48 -5.70 -26.93
C GLU A 239 8.23 -4.91 -26.51
N ILE A 240 8.41 -3.65 -26.13
CA ILE A 240 7.29 -2.76 -25.84
C ILE A 240 6.67 -2.29 -27.16
N ALA A 241 5.41 -2.66 -27.40
CA ALA A 241 4.67 -2.23 -28.56
C ALA A 241 4.54 -0.69 -28.61
N GLU A 242 4.49 -0.12 -29.81
CA GLU A 242 4.40 1.34 -29.98
C GLU A 242 3.26 1.98 -29.20
N ILE A 243 2.10 1.31 -29.19
CA ILE A 243 0.91 1.75 -28.46
C ILE A 243 1.11 1.81 -26.92
N ASP A 244 2.07 1.08 -26.39
CA ASP A 244 2.34 1.01 -24.93
C ASP A 244 3.39 2.03 -24.49
N LYS A 245 4.14 2.66 -25.39
CA LYS A 245 5.22 3.60 -25.05
C LYS A 245 4.73 4.79 -24.25
N GLU A 246 3.62 5.39 -24.62
CA GLU A 246 3.02 6.49 -23.87
C GLU A 246 2.67 6.09 -22.43
N LYS A 247 2.17 4.85 -22.24
CA LYS A 247 1.88 4.32 -20.90
C LYS A 247 3.16 4.16 -20.07
N VAL A 248 4.23 3.68 -20.67
CA VAL A 248 5.54 3.57 -20.01
C VAL A 248 6.05 4.94 -19.57
N GLU A 249 6.02 5.94 -20.43
CA GLU A 249 6.44 7.30 -20.12
C GLU A 249 5.62 7.88 -18.95
N LYS A 250 4.30 7.76 -19.02
CA LYS A 250 3.39 8.20 -17.95
C LYS A 250 3.67 7.47 -16.64
N ASN A 251 3.94 6.16 -16.66
CA ASN A 251 4.29 5.42 -15.46
C ASN A 251 5.60 5.91 -14.86
N ARG A 252 6.63 6.13 -15.67
CA ARG A 252 7.96 6.57 -15.23
C ARG A 252 7.94 7.90 -14.48
N THR A 253 7.07 8.83 -14.84
CA THR A 253 6.97 10.13 -14.13
C THR A 253 6.61 9.97 -12.65
N ARG A 254 5.97 8.85 -12.27
CA ARG A 254 5.50 8.54 -10.92
C ARG A 254 6.42 7.60 -10.14
N LEU A 255 7.51 7.15 -10.77
CA LEU A 255 8.51 6.28 -10.16
C LEU A 255 9.68 7.10 -9.64
N VAL A 256 10.14 6.78 -8.46
CA VAL A 256 11.38 7.35 -7.91
C VAL A 256 12.51 6.38 -8.19
N TRP A 257 13.36 6.68 -9.16
CA TRP A 257 14.42 5.78 -9.59
C TRP A 257 15.72 6.52 -9.92
N GLY A 258 16.82 5.81 -9.80
CA GLY A 258 18.16 6.33 -10.05
C GLY A 258 19.20 5.66 -9.18
N THR A 259 20.38 6.28 -9.10
CA THR A 259 21.37 5.92 -8.09
C THR A 259 20.89 6.36 -6.70
N LYS A 260 21.54 5.87 -5.65
CA LYS A 260 21.19 6.21 -4.25
C LYS A 260 21.00 7.71 -4.04
N ASP A 261 21.96 8.52 -4.50
CA ASP A 261 21.95 9.98 -4.25
C ASP A 261 20.78 10.65 -5.00
N VAL A 262 20.53 10.26 -6.25
CA VAL A 262 19.41 10.74 -7.06
C VAL A 262 18.07 10.37 -6.42
N VAL A 263 17.93 9.14 -5.92
CA VAL A 263 16.67 8.71 -5.27
C VAL A 263 16.44 9.46 -3.96
N VAL A 264 17.50 9.66 -3.15
CA VAL A 264 17.40 10.44 -1.90
C VAL A 264 17.00 11.88 -2.18
N GLU A 265 17.56 12.54 -3.20
CA GLU A 265 17.19 13.88 -3.61
C GLU A 265 15.71 13.95 -4.03
N LYS A 266 15.28 13.08 -4.94
CA LYS A 266 13.88 13.00 -5.41
C LYS A 266 12.89 12.76 -4.26
N LEU A 267 13.22 11.89 -3.31
CA LEU A 267 12.35 11.64 -2.14
C LEU A 267 12.27 12.85 -1.22
N ARG A 268 13.37 13.60 -1.04
CA ARG A 268 13.37 14.86 -0.27
C ARG A 268 12.56 15.95 -0.94
N ASP A 269 12.70 16.10 -2.27
CA ASP A 269 11.94 17.07 -3.04
C ASP A 269 10.44 16.75 -2.95
N LEU A 270 10.07 15.49 -3.15
CA LEU A 270 8.69 15.04 -3.01
C LEU A 270 8.14 15.27 -1.59
N ALA A 271 8.93 14.95 -0.57
CA ALA A 271 8.54 15.19 0.82
C ALA A 271 8.34 16.67 1.12
N THR A 272 9.20 17.52 0.58
CA THR A 272 9.12 18.99 0.72
C THR A 272 7.90 19.53 -0.03
N GLU A 273 7.71 19.11 -1.29
CA GLU A 273 6.63 19.58 -2.15
C GLU A 273 5.23 19.20 -1.63
N LEU A 274 5.10 18.02 -1.02
CA LEU A 274 3.85 17.52 -0.44
C LEU A 274 3.77 17.74 1.09
N GLU A 275 4.76 18.40 1.69
CA GLU A 275 4.83 18.66 3.14
C GLU A 275 4.68 17.38 3.99
N LEU A 276 5.39 16.31 3.61
CA LEU A 276 5.28 14.99 4.23
C LEU A 276 6.21 14.82 5.42
N LYS A 277 5.71 14.13 6.44
CA LYS A 277 6.52 13.64 7.57
C LYS A 277 6.99 12.20 7.37
N GLU A 278 6.31 11.44 6.54
CA GLU A 278 6.58 10.03 6.29
C GLU A 278 6.29 9.66 4.82
N LEU A 279 7.17 8.86 4.25
CA LEU A 279 7.05 8.25 2.93
C LEU A 279 7.05 6.74 3.05
N MET A 280 6.21 6.08 2.26
CA MET A 280 6.23 4.63 2.10
C MET A 280 6.92 4.28 0.79
N CYS A 281 8.11 3.71 0.89
CA CYS A 281 8.87 3.23 -0.26
C CYS A 281 8.47 1.80 -0.60
N ILE A 282 8.10 1.53 -1.84
CA ILE A 282 7.72 0.20 -2.32
C ILE A 282 8.81 -0.26 -3.31
N PRO A 283 9.77 -1.09 -2.87
CA PRO A 283 10.79 -1.65 -3.76
C PRO A 283 10.17 -2.82 -4.55
N LEU A 284 9.90 -2.61 -5.82
CA LEU A 284 9.54 -3.67 -6.77
C LEU A 284 10.75 -3.87 -7.68
N VAL A 285 11.61 -4.80 -7.29
CA VAL A 285 12.83 -5.15 -8.03
C VAL A 285 12.89 -6.66 -8.23
N PRO A 286 13.49 -7.14 -9.32
CA PRO A 286 13.71 -8.57 -9.48
C PRO A 286 14.56 -9.09 -8.32
N THR A 287 14.22 -10.29 -7.82
CA THR A 287 15.09 -11.02 -6.90
C THR A 287 16.42 -11.31 -7.60
N ILE A 288 17.51 -11.04 -6.93
CA ILE A 288 18.87 -11.28 -7.41
C ILE A 288 19.18 -12.78 -7.32
#